data_82a60617a8cbd4fbe8625d30d6051932
#
_entry.id   82a60617a8cbd4fbe8625d30d6051932
#
_cell.length_a   1.000
_cell.length_b   1.000
_cell.length_c   1.000
_cell.angle_alpha   90.00
_cell.angle_beta   90.00
_cell.angle_gamma   90.00
#
_symmetry.space_group_name_H-M   'P 1'
#
loop_
_entity.id
_entity.type
_entity.pdbx_description
1 polymer ?
#
loop_
_entity_poly.entity_id
_entity_poly.type
_entity_poly.pdbx_seq_one_letter_code
_entity_poly.pdbx_strand_id
1 'polypeptide(L)'
;MKKLIGIMFYFVILTGCVDKAEEVTMIEEVSEPASEVTMQPMLLEYMWCDFGPETTEEAMAALTADFNEIVSSSEYKVSSAWGYIPSFETDLYDAIWLNVWSDEKTRDMGWKEWGENSADAFQAKYDSVLACNEEKIFHFSGTIGREAGEWTAEPPFQAQFDFCNFNEGMDSSNLNASLQKFNAWISAAEEAAGSKSSYNYIVHDPLFDTATAGGTVGEYDYLMGGYWQNMEDKESGMANWEATNNGLQDEFDSIGTCQQLSMDGYPIVMPAI
;
A
#
# COMPACT_ATOMS: atom_id res chain seq x y z
N MET A 1 38.08 45.86 38.20
CA MET A 1 37.52 45.84 39.57
C MET A 1 36.75 44.49 39.65
N LYS A 2 37.44 43.48 40.17
CA LYS A 2 37.26 42.84 41.48
C LYS A 2 35.78 42.60 41.85
N LYS A 3 35.30 41.35 41.90
CA LYS A 3 35.33 40.54 43.11
C LYS A 3 35.03 39.06 42.78
N LEU A 4 35.96 38.21 43.19
CA LEU A 4 35.78 36.83 43.57
C LEU A 4 34.94 36.76 44.86
N ILE A 5 34.06 35.75 44.99
CA ILE A 5 33.71 35.13 46.26
C ILE A 5 33.53 33.65 45.97
N GLY A 6 34.42 32.88 46.49
CA GLY A 6 34.29 31.45 46.76
C GLY A 6 33.81 31.20 48.18
N ILE A 7 33.19 30.11 48.42
CA ILE A 7 32.95 29.41 49.71
C ILE A 7 32.60 27.99 49.31
N MET A 8 33.40 27.01 49.53
CA MET A 8 33.88 26.29 50.71
C MET A 8 33.04 25.09 51.06
N PHE A 9 33.66 23.96 50.91
CA PHE A 9 33.51 22.61 51.42
C PHE A 9 32.61 22.40 52.64
N TYR A 10 31.84 21.33 52.58
CA TYR A 10 31.61 20.49 53.77
C TYR A 10 31.64 18.99 53.39
N PHE A 11 32.71 18.34 53.89
CA PHE A 11 32.86 16.90 54.00
C PHE A 11 32.12 16.45 55.25
N VAL A 12 31.19 15.50 55.14
CA VAL A 12 30.72 14.73 56.27
C VAL A 12 31.01 13.26 55.99
N ILE A 13 32.02 12.79 56.68
CA ILE A 13 32.31 11.34 56.82
C ILE A 13 31.41 10.81 57.90
N LEU A 14 30.55 9.85 57.59
CA LEU A 14 29.96 8.97 58.57
C LEU A 14 30.30 7.53 58.19
N THR A 15 31.17 6.97 59.00
CA THR A 15 31.48 5.54 59.11
C THR A 15 30.32 4.85 59.77
N GLY A 16 29.99 3.65 59.29
CA GLY A 16 29.39 2.63 60.14
C GLY A 16 28.36 1.70 59.47
N CYS A 17 28.76 0.45 59.53
CA CYS A 17 28.00 -0.80 59.57
C CYS A 17 27.74 -1.53 58.26
N VAL A 18 28.53 -2.57 58.11
CA VAL A 18 28.34 -3.77 57.32
C VAL A 18 27.03 -4.45 57.71
N ASP A 19 26.15 -4.68 56.74
CA ASP A 19 25.25 -5.83 56.78
C ASP A 19 24.85 -6.25 55.35
N LYS A 20 25.10 -7.55 55.12
CA LYS A 20 24.55 -8.48 54.13
C LYS A 20 24.36 -7.99 52.69
N ALA A 21 25.20 -8.55 51.82
CA ALA A 21 24.97 -8.67 50.41
C ALA A 21 23.64 -9.46 50.18
N GLU A 22 22.60 -8.75 49.80
CA GLU A 22 21.51 -9.34 49.01
C GLU A 22 21.98 -9.37 47.55
N GLU A 23 22.11 -10.60 47.10
CA GLU A 23 22.38 -10.93 45.69
C GLU A 23 21.16 -10.48 44.87
N VAL A 24 21.22 -9.25 44.33
CA VAL A 24 20.23 -8.76 43.33
C VAL A 24 20.50 -9.54 42.06
N THR A 25 19.75 -10.63 41.92
CA THR A 25 19.60 -11.31 40.64
C THR A 25 19.00 -10.29 39.68
N MET A 26 19.84 -9.69 38.80
CA MET A 26 19.35 -8.99 37.61
C MET A 26 18.61 -10.02 36.77
N ILE A 27 17.28 -9.97 36.85
CA ILE A 27 16.44 -10.59 35.84
C ILE A 27 16.71 -9.79 34.56
N GLU A 28 17.53 -10.35 33.70
CA GLU A 28 17.66 -9.92 32.33
C GLU A 28 16.25 -10.06 31.72
N GLU A 29 15.55 -8.95 31.62
CA GLU A 29 14.27 -8.88 30.92
C GLU A 29 14.56 -9.21 29.45
N VAL A 30 14.45 -10.50 29.12
CA VAL A 30 14.46 -10.97 27.76
C VAL A 30 13.22 -10.33 27.13
N SER A 31 13.42 -9.20 26.45
CA SER A 31 12.41 -8.66 25.57
C SER A 31 12.10 -9.77 24.55
N GLU A 32 10.92 -10.38 24.68
CA GLU A 32 10.38 -11.23 23.63
C GLU A 32 10.49 -10.43 22.31
N PRO A 33 11.05 -11.03 21.26
CA PRO A 33 11.02 -10.38 19.95
C PRO A 33 9.56 -10.09 19.65
N ALA A 34 9.27 -8.83 19.32
CA ALA A 34 7.95 -8.44 18.87
C ALA A 34 7.50 -9.46 17.82
N SER A 35 6.37 -10.12 18.06
CA SER A 35 5.77 -11.02 17.08
C SER A 35 5.72 -10.28 15.76
N GLU A 36 6.47 -10.75 14.77
CA GLU A 36 6.27 -10.33 13.40
C GLU A 36 4.80 -10.64 13.08
N VAL A 37 3.99 -9.62 12.99
CA VAL A 37 2.63 -9.74 12.47
C VAL A 37 2.83 -10.03 10.98
N THR A 38 2.91 -11.31 10.64
CA THR A 38 2.84 -11.76 9.25
C THR A 38 1.44 -11.42 8.75
N MET A 39 1.31 -10.25 8.11
CA MET A 39 0.07 -9.92 7.43
C MET A 39 -0.16 -10.98 6.37
N GLN A 40 -1.34 -11.63 6.43
CA GLN A 40 -1.69 -12.61 5.41
C GLN A 40 -1.82 -11.90 4.08
N PRO A 41 -1.28 -12.48 2.99
CA PRO A 41 -1.46 -11.91 1.67
C PRO A 41 -2.95 -11.73 1.36
N MET A 42 -3.32 -10.60 0.78
CA MET A 42 -4.67 -10.33 0.30
C MET A 42 -4.78 -10.73 -1.17
N LEU A 43 -5.97 -11.10 -1.61
CA LEU A 43 -6.24 -11.31 -3.03
C LEU A 43 -6.69 -9.99 -3.66
N LEU A 44 -5.95 -9.55 -4.66
CA LEU A 44 -6.22 -8.34 -5.43
C LEU A 44 -6.77 -8.75 -6.79
N GLU A 45 -7.90 -8.18 -7.17
CA GLU A 45 -8.61 -8.49 -8.41
C GLU A 45 -8.82 -7.21 -9.21
N TYR A 46 -8.05 -7.05 -10.27
CA TYR A 46 -8.10 -5.90 -11.18
C TYR A 46 -8.95 -6.23 -12.39
N MET A 47 -9.92 -5.39 -12.71
CA MET A 47 -10.79 -5.50 -13.88
C MET A 47 -10.62 -4.29 -14.78
N TRP A 48 -10.46 -4.51 -16.09
CA TRP A 48 -10.49 -3.43 -17.06
C TRP A 48 -11.92 -3.02 -17.36
N CYS A 49 -12.16 -1.71 -17.38
CA CYS A 49 -13.48 -1.15 -17.58
C CYS A 49 -13.43 -0.01 -18.63
N ASP A 50 -14.50 0.13 -19.38
CA ASP A 50 -14.67 1.20 -20.35
C ASP A 50 -15.79 2.15 -19.91
N PHE A 51 -15.61 3.45 -20.11
CA PHE A 51 -16.64 4.44 -19.85
C PHE A 51 -17.74 4.37 -20.93
N GLY A 52 -18.98 4.35 -20.47
CA GLY A 52 -20.13 4.37 -21.34
C GLY A 52 -20.53 5.78 -21.77
N PRO A 53 -21.50 5.90 -22.70
CA PRO A 53 -21.95 7.20 -23.21
C PRO A 53 -22.67 8.08 -22.17
N GLU A 54 -23.08 7.51 -21.03
CA GLU A 54 -23.78 8.21 -19.94
C GLU A 54 -22.86 8.46 -18.73
N THR A 55 -21.55 8.27 -18.89
CA THR A 55 -20.56 8.54 -17.83
C THR A 55 -20.55 10.03 -17.50
N THR A 56 -20.90 10.34 -16.26
CA THR A 56 -20.77 11.66 -15.63
C THR A 56 -20.33 11.47 -14.18
N GLU A 57 -19.87 12.53 -13.54
CA GLU A 57 -19.49 12.48 -12.13
C GLU A 57 -20.68 12.02 -11.24
N GLU A 58 -21.89 12.53 -11.52
CA GLU A 58 -23.09 12.13 -10.77
C GLU A 58 -23.46 10.68 -11.02
N ALA A 59 -23.34 10.20 -12.27
CA ALA A 59 -23.62 8.80 -12.60
C ALA A 59 -22.62 7.85 -11.93
N MET A 60 -21.34 8.18 -11.93
CA MET A 60 -20.30 7.43 -11.22
C MET A 60 -20.51 7.43 -9.70
N ALA A 61 -20.92 8.58 -9.12
CA ALA A 61 -21.24 8.65 -7.71
C ALA A 61 -22.46 7.79 -7.34
N ALA A 62 -23.49 7.74 -8.22
CA ALA A 62 -24.65 6.88 -8.02
C ALA A 62 -24.29 5.39 -8.15
N LEU A 63 -23.45 5.02 -9.13
CA LEU A 63 -22.94 3.67 -9.31
C LEU A 63 -22.18 3.20 -8.07
N THR A 64 -21.24 4.01 -7.57
CA THR A 64 -20.46 3.70 -6.37
C THR A 64 -21.33 3.58 -5.13
N ALA A 65 -22.33 4.43 -4.97
CA ALA A 65 -23.27 4.38 -3.83
C ALA A 65 -24.09 3.09 -3.82
N ASP A 66 -24.66 2.71 -4.98
CA ASP A 66 -25.43 1.47 -5.11
C ASP A 66 -24.55 0.22 -4.90
N PHE A 67 -23.31 0.23 -5.44
CA PHE A 67 -22.36 -0.86 -5.21
C PHE A 67 -22.04 -1.01 -3.72
N ASN A 68 -21.78 0.10 -3.01
CA ASN A 68 -21.55 0.10 -1.56
C ASN A 68 -22.75 -0.45 -0.77
N GLU A 69 -23.98 -0.13 -1.17
CA GLU A 69 -25.19 -0.65 -0.53
C GLU A 69 -25.27 -2.18 -0.70
N ILE A 70 -25.03 -2.69 -1.92
CA ILE A 70 -25.03 -4.12 -2.21
C ILE A 70 -23.94 -4.83 -1.39
N VAL A 71 -22.69 -4.35 -1.44
CA VAL A 71 -21.57 -4.95 -0.71
C VAL A 71 -21.81 -4.91 0.80
N SER A 72 -22.39 -3.83 1.34
CA SER A 72 -22.68 -3.70 2.76
C SER A 72 -23.67 -4.77 3.25
N SER A 73 -24.60 -5.18 2.40
CA SER A 73 -25.61 -6.20 2.69
C SER A 73 -25.18 -7.63 2.39
N SER A 74 -24.08 -7.82 1.65
CA SER A 74 -23.55 -9.12 1.24
C SER A 74 -22.97 -9.90 2.43
N GLU A 75 -23.09 -11.23 2.40
CA GLU A 75 -22.43 -12.13 3.35
C GLU A 75 -20.93 -12.22 3.08
N TYR A 76 -20.54 -12.25 1.79
CA TYR A 76 -19.16 -12.34 1.32
C TYR A 76 -18.73 -11.02 0.72
N LYS A 77 -18.05 -10.19 1.54
CA LYS A 77 -17.76 -8.81 1.20
C LYS A 77 -16.36 -8.63 0.63
N VAL A 78 -16.20 -7.72 -0.30
CA VAL A 78 -14.89 -7.13 -0.58
C VAL A 78 -14.39 -6.41 0.67
N SER A 79 -13.11 -6.53 0.97
CA SER A 79 -12.49 -5.81 2.08
C SER A 79 -12.39 -4.31 1.78
N SER A 80 -12.12 -3.97 0.52
CA SER A 80 -12.18 -2.62 -0.04
C SER A 80 -12.27 -2.68 -1.56
N ALA A 81 -12.69 -1.59 -2.21
CA ALA A 81 -12.66 -1.47 -3.66
C ALA A 81 -12.19 -0.07 -4.08
N TRP A 82 -11.46 0.00 -5.18
CA TRP A 82 -10.80 1.19 -5.68
C TRP A 82 -10.96 1.30 -7.19
N GLY A 83 -11.11 2.53 -7.69
CA GLY A 83 -11.07 2.84 -9.12
C GLY A 83 -9.77 3.54 -9.47
N TYR A 84 -9.20 3.25 -10.64
CA TYR A 84 -8.03 3.94 -11.16
C TYR A 84 -8.28 4.42 -12.57
N ILE A 85 -7.98 5.68 -12.83
CA ILE A 85 -8.06 6.29 -14.16
C ILE A 85 -6.62 6.56 -14.64
N PRO A 86 -6.19 6.04 -15.82
CA PRO A 86 -4.84 6.24 -16.31
C PRO A 86 -4.56 7.72 -16.57
N SER A 87 -3.37 8.18 -16.14
CA SER A 87 -2.84 9.50 -16.47
C SER A 87 -2.05 9.50 -17.80
N PHE A 88 -2.25 8.48 -18.63
CA PHE A 88 -1.61 8.27 -19.94
C PHE A 88 -2.65 7.79 -20.95
N GLU A 89 -2.36 7.92 -22.26
CA GLU A 89 -3.25 7.43 -23.31
C GLU A 89 -3.13 5.90 -23.48
N THR A 90 -4.27 5.22 -23.53
CA THR A 90 -4.37 3.78 -23.82
C THR A 90 -5.70 3.48 -24.50
N ASP A 91 -5.69 2.53 -25.44
CA ASP A 91 -6.88 2.01 -26.11
C ASP A 91 -7.39 0.70 -25.47
N LEU A 92 -6.83 0.30 -24.32
CA LEU A 92 -7.12 -0.99 -23.68
C LEU A 92 -8.24 -0.92 -22.67
N TYR A 93 -8.38 0.22 -21.99
CA TYR A 93 -9.38 0.51 -20.97
C TYR A 93 -9.41 1.99 -20.65
N ASP A 94 -10.54 2.49 -20.18
CA ASP A 94 -10.68 3.86 -19.67
C ASP A 94 -10.43 3.94 -18.16
N ALA A 95 -10.75 2.85 -17.45
CA ALA A 95 -10.57 2.73 -16.01
C ALA A 95 -10.21 1.31 -15.59
N ILE A 96 -9.64 1.17 -14.40
CA ILE A 96 -9.43 -0.12 -13.73
C ILE A 96 -10.22 -0.12 -12.44
N TRP A 97 -10.97 -1.20 -12.22
CA TRP A 97 -11.65 -1.48 -10.96
C TRP A 97 -10.86 -2.53 -10.17
N LEU A 98 -10.47 -2.22 -8.95
CA LEU A 98 -9.81 -3.15 -8.04
C LEU A 98 -10.76 -3.56 -6.93
N ASN A 99 -10.96 -4.85 -6.78
CA ASN A 99 -11.52 -5.46 -5.58
C ASN A 99 -10.41 -6.07 -4.72
N VAL A 100 -10.43 -5.82 -3.42
CA VAL A 100 -9.54 -6.44 -2.44
C VAL A 100 -10.34 -7.46 -1.64
N TRP A 101 -9.91 -8.72 -1.66
CA TRP A 101 -10.54 -9.82 -0.97
C TRP A 101 -9.64 -10.38 0.14
N SER A 102 -10.22 -10.90 1.20
CA SER A 102 -9.45 -11.58 2.24
C SER A 102 -8.76 -12.85 1.74
N ASP A 103 -9.43 -13.55 0.83
CA ASP A 103 -8.98 -14.82 0.27
C ASP A 103 -9.81 -15.21 -0.97
N GLU A 104 -9.33 -16.24 -1.71
CA GLU A 104 -9.96 -16.74 -2.92
C GLU A 104 -11.38 -17.31 -2.67
N LYS A 105 -11.58 -17.98 -1.53
CA LYS A 105 -12.89 -18.55 -1.20
C LYS A 105 -13.93 -17.45 -0.98
N THR A 106 -13.55 -16.38 -0.29
CA THR A 106 -14.44 -15.22 -0.05
C THR A 106 -14.80 -14.56 -1.37
N ARG A 107 -13.83 -14.39 -2.28
CA ARG A 107 -14.07 -13.89 -3.63
C ARG A 107 -15.07 -14.76 -4.41
N ASP A 108 -14.84 -16.08 -4.48
CA ASP A 108 -15.69 -16.98 -5.24
C ASP A 108 -17.14 -16.99 -4.73
N MET A 109 -17.31 -16.96 -3.43
CA MET A 109 -18.62 -16.87 -2.80
C MET A 109 -19.27 -15.50 -3.02
N GLY A 110 -18.48 -14.42 -2.96
CA GLY A 110 -18.95 -13.06 -3.24
C GLY A 110 -19.44 -12.90 -4.68
N TRP A 111 -18.68 -13.38 -5.66
CA TRP A 111 -19.10 -13.37 -7.07
C TRP A 111 -20.34 -14.22 -7.32
N LYS A 112 -20.44 -15.37 -6.65
CA LYS A 112 -21.63 -16.20 -6.74
C LYS A 112 -22.87 -15.47 -6.18
N GLU A 113 -22.75 -14.87 -5.00
CA GLU A 113 -23.82 -14.09 -4.37
C GLU A 113 -24.24 -12.90 -5.25
N TRP A 114 -23.24 -12.17 -5.82
CA TRP A 114 -23.45 -11.08 -6.76
C TRP A 114 -24.25 -11.53 -7.98
N GLY A 115 -23.85 -12.60 -8.64
CA GLY A 115 -24.53 -13.16 -9.83
C GLY A 115 -25.95 -13.61 -9.55
N GLU A 116 -26.21 -14.18 -8.35
CA GLU A 116 -27.55 -14.66 -7.97
C GLU A 116 -28.50 -13.52 -7.58
N ASN A 117 -28.02 -12.40 -7.03
CA ASN A 117 -28.87 -11.42 -6.38
C ASN A 117 -28.84 -10.01 -6.99
N SER A 118 -27.73 -9.60 -7.64
CA SER A 118 -27.49 -8.19 -7.94
C SER A 118 -27.03 -7.89 -9.36
N ALA A 119 -26.29 -8.79 -10.00
CA ALA A 119 -25.62 -8.56 -11.28
C ALA A 119 -26.54 -7.99 -12.37
N ASP A 120 -27.63 -8.70 -12.67
CA ASP A 120 -28.55 -8.31 -13.76
C ASP A 120 -29.14 -6.91 -13.55
N ALA A 121 -29.55 -6.59 -12.32
CA ALA A 121 -30.15 -5.30 -12.00
C ALA A 121 -29.11 -4.16 -12.02
N PHE A 122 -27.91 -4.43 -11.53
CA PHE A 122 -26.81 -3.46 -11.51
C PHE A 122 -26.31 -3.16 -12.93
N GLN A 123 -26.05 -4.20 -13.72
CA GLN A 123 -25.63 -4.05 -15.11
C GLN A 123 -26.68 -3.32 -15.94
N ALA A 124 -27.95 -3.72 -15.85
CA ALA A 124 -29.03 -3.02 -16.57
C ALA A 124 -29.14 -1.52 -16.24
N LYS A 125 -28.68 -1.12 -15.06
CA LYS A 125 -28.68 0.29 -14.62
C LYS A 125 -27.41 1.05 -15.02
N TYR A 126 -26.27 0.39 -15.07
CA TYR A 126 -24.97 1.06 -15.10
C TYR A 126 -24.05 0.70 -16.30
N ASP A 127 -24.41 -0.26 -17.17
CA ASP A 127 -23.59 -0.60 -18.35
C ASP A 127 -23.34 0.61 -19.28
N SER A 128 -24.28 1.55 -19.33
CA SER A 128 -24.09 2.81 -20.08
C SER A 128 -23.22 3.84 -19.36
N VAL A 129 -22.84 3.58 -18.11
CA VAL A 129 -21.97 4.45 -17.28
C VAL A 129 -20.56 3.87 -17.22
N LEU A 130 -20.42 2.60 -16.79
CA LEU A 130 -19.15 1.90 -16.68
C LEU A 130 -19.38 0.42 -16.93
N ALA A 131 -18.72 -0.13 -17.94
CA ALA A 131 -18.78 -1.54 -18.29
C ALA A 131 -17.42 -2.20 -18.03
N CYS A 132 -17.36 -3.16 -17.12
CA CYS A 132 -16.14 -3.91 -16.84
C CYS A 132 -16.13 -5.23 -17.63
N ASN A 133 -14.97 -5.58 -18.18
CA ASN A 133 -14.78 -6.73 -19.03
C ASN A 133 -14.44 -7.98 -18.22
N GLU A 134 -15.37 -8.93 -18.14
CA GLU A 134 -15.21 -10.19 -17.38
C GLU A 134 -14.08 -11.09 -17.92
N GLU A 135 -13.63 -10.88 -19.18
CA GLU A 135 -12.49 -11.62 -19.76
C GLU A 135 -11.14 -10.95 -19.43
N LYS A 136 -11.16 -9.76 -18.82
CA LYS A 136 -10.00 -8.94 -18.47
C LYS A 136 -9.90 -8.72 -16.97
N ILE A 137 -9.88 -9.83 -16.26
CA ILE A 137 -9.73 -9.88 -14.80
C ILE A 137 -8.36 -10.48 -14.49
N PHE A 138 -7.57 -9.76 -13.69
CA PHE A 138 -6.21 -10.11 -13.33
C PHE A 138 -6.05 -10.22 -11.82
N HIS A 139 -5.60 -11.37 -11.35
CA HIS A 139 -5.47 -11.66 -9.93
C HIS A 139 -4.03 -11.58 -9.47
N PHE A 140 -3.82 -10.99 -8.28
CA PHE A 140 -2.52 -10.92 -7.65
C PHE A 140 -2.63 -11.31 -6.18
N SER A 141 -1.57 -11.90 -5.66
CA SER A 141 -1.33 -11.97 -4.22
C SER A 141 -0.67 -10.67 -3.78
N GLY A 142 -1.35 -9.88 -2.96
CA GLY A 142 -0.85 -8.58 -2.49
C GLY A 142 -0.25 -8.67 -1.11
N THR A 143 0.96 -8.14 -0.93
CA THR A 143 1.61 -8.00 0.37
C THR A 143 1.83 -6.52 0.66
N ILE A 144 1.27 -6.02 1.79
CA ILE A 144 1.51 -4.65 2.22
C ILE A 144 2.97 -4.51 2.61
N GLY A 145 3.72 -3.69 1.89
CA GLY A 145 5.12 -3.40 2.20
C GLY A 145 5.28 -2.26 3.19
N ARG A 146 4.32 -1.31 3.19
CA ARG A 146 4.22 -0.21 4.13
C ARG A 146 2.79 0.30 4.21
N GLU A 147 2.33 0.55 5.42
CA GLU A 147 1.06 1.24 5.68
C GLU A 147 1.27 2.77 5.67
N ALA A 148 0.25 3.51 5.23
CA ALA A 148 0.24 4.96 5.33
C ALA A 148 0.23 5.42 6.80
N GLY A 149 0.84 6.59 7.07
CA GLY A 149 0.76 7.21 8.39
C GLY A 149 -0.61 7.82 8.65
N GLU A 150 -1.04 8.71 7.77
CA GLU A 150 -2.38 9.30 7.77
C GLU A 150 -2.94 9.23 6.34
N TRP A 151 -4.13 8.66 6.21
CA TRP A 151 -4.77 8.46 4.91
C TRP A 151 -6.26 8.82 4.99
N THR A 152 -6.66 9.84 4.25
CA THR A 152 -8.07 10.27 4.18
C THR A 152 -8.79 9.77 2.93
N ALA A 153 -8.03 9.30 1.94
CA ALA A 153 -8.53 8.83 0.64
C ALA A 153 -9.46 9.84 -0.07
N GLU A 154 -9.19 11.15 0.11
CA GLU A 154 -9.90 12.17 -0.67
C GLU A 154 -9.52 12.05 -2.15
N PRO A 155 -10.48 11.87 -3.06
CA PRO A 155 -10.19 11.69 -4.48
C PRO A 155 -9.87 13.03 -5.19
N PRO A 156 -8.99 12.98 -6.23
CA PRO A 156 -8.18 11.84 -6.58
C PRO A 156 -6.94 11.71 -5.68
N PHE A 157 -6.65 10.51 -5.19
CA PHE A 157 -5.32 10.19 -4.68
C PHE A 157 -4.39 9.75 -5.83
N GLN A 158 -3.08 9.73 -5.60
CA GLN A 158 -2.12 9.34 -6.63
C GLN A 158 -1.69 7.89 -6.47
N ALA A 159 -1.71 7.14 -7.56
CA ALA A 159 -1.18 5.79 -7.66
C ALA A 159 -0.09 5.71 -8.73
N GLN A 160 0.91 4.90 -8.47
CA GLN A 160 1.94 4.54 -9.44
C GLN A 160 2.14 3.03 -9.38
N PHE A 161 2.10 2.41 -10.53
CA PHE A 161 2.29 0.99 -10.71
C PHE A 161 3.59 0.75 -11.45
N ASP A 162 4.54 0.10 -10.79
CA ASP A 162 5.85 -0.26 -11.31
C ASP A 162 5.84 -1.75 -11.68
N PHE A 163 5.72 -2.06 -12.96
CA PHE A 163 5.74 -3.41 -13.52
C PHE A 163 7.20 -3.81 -13.76
N CYS A 164 7.70 -4.79 -13.04
CA CYS A 164 9.12 -5.05 -12.93
C CYS A 164 9.50 -6.48 -13.34
N ASN A 165 10.64 -6.60 -14.01
CA ASN A 165 11.31 -7.86 -14.26
C ASN A 165 12.59 -7.93 -13.41
N PHE A 166 12.86 -9.08 -12.79
CA PHE A 166 14.13 -9.31 -12.10
C PHE A 166 15.29 -9.37 -13.08
N ASN A 167 16.40 -8.75 -12.72
CA ASN A 167 17.65 -8.89 -13.43
C ASN A 167 18.24 -10.29 -13.21
N GLU A 168 19.15 -10.71 -14.09
CA GLU A 168 19.77 -12.04 -14.04
C GLU A 168 20.35 -12.35 -12.64
N GLY A 169 19.90 -13.43 -12.02
CA GLY A 169 20.34 -13.87 -10.70
C GLY A 169 19.68 -13.15 -9.51
N MET A 170 18.73 -12.27 -9.76
CA MET A 170 17.93 -11.61 -8.74
C MET A 170 16.55 -12.26 -8.58
N ASP A 171 15.95 -12.11 -7.40
CA ASP A 171 14.66 -12.66 -7.06
C ASP A 171 13.94 -11.84 -5.97
N SER A 172 12.79 -12.32 -5.51
CA SER A 172 12.00 -11.69 -4.45
C SER A 172 12.75 -11.56 -3.12
N SER A 173 13.76 -12.39 -2.84
CA SER A 173 14.55 -12.28 -1.60
C SER A 173 15.44 -11.03 -1.65
N ASN A 174 16.03 -10.72 -2.83
CA ASN A 174 16.81 -9.51 -3.04
C ASN A 174 15.91 -8.27 -2.91
N LEU A 175 14.74 -8.31 -3.56
CA LEU A 175 13.76 -7.24 -3.47
C LEU A 175 13.36 -6.98 -2.00
N ASN A 176 12.99 -8.02 -1.25
CA ASN A 176 12.58 -7.90 0.14
C ASN A 176 13.67 -7.28 1.02
N ALA A 177 14.96 -7.64 0.80
CA ALA A 177 16.07 -7.05 1.52
C ALA A 177 16.20 -5.53 1.27
N SER A 178 15.99 -5.08 0.03
CA SER A 178 16.03 -3.66 -0.33
C SER A 178 14.79 -2.91 0.13
N LEU A 179 13.61 -3.54 0.13
CA LEU A 179 12.39 -2.96 0.69
C LEU A 179 12.49 -2.71 2.20
N GLN A 180 13.21 -3.55 2.96
CA GLN A 180 13.50 -3.28 4.37
C GLN A 180 14.34 -2.00 4.55
N LYS A 181 15.36 -1.79 3.71
CA LYS A 181 16.17 -0.56 3.72
C LYS A 181 15.35 0.66 3.30
N PHE A 182 14.48 0.49 2.31
CA PHE A 182 13.57 1.52 1.86
C PHE A 182 12.62 1.95 2.99
N ASN A 183 12.03 1.01 3.70
CA ASN A 183 11.18 1.29 4.85
C ASN A 183 11.95 2.01 5.98
N ALA A 184 13.22 1.63 6.22
CA ALA A 184 14.07 2.32 7.17
C ALA A 184 14.38 3.76 6.73
N TRP A 185 14.64 3.99 5.43
CA TRP A 185 14.83 5.31 4.86
C TRP A 185 13.58 6.20 5.02
N ILE A 186 12.38 5.69 4.67
CA ILE A 186 11.12 6.45 4.86
C ILE A 186 10.93 6.79 6.35
N SER A 187 11.15 5.85 7.25
CA SER A 187 10.98 6.08 8.68
C SER A 187 11.93 7.15 9.23
N ALA A 188 13.17 7.20 8.73
CA ALA A 188 14.13 8.25 9.07
C ALA A 188 13.71 9.61 8.51
N ALA A 189 13.15 9.65 7.30
CA ALA A 189 12.63 10.88 6.69
C ALA A 189 11.43 11.42 7.48
N GLU A 190 10.50 10.55 7.90
CA GLU A 190 9.36 10.90 8.75
C GLU A 190 9.79 11.44 10.12
N GLU A 191 10.79 10.81 10.74
CA GLU A 191 11.36 11.29 12.00
C GLU A 191 11.97 12.69 11.85
N ALA A 192 12.72 12.91 10.77
CA ALA A 192 13.32 14.21 10.48
C ALA A 192 12.27 15.30 10.18
N ALA A 193 11.18 14.94 9.53
CA ALA A 193 10.05 15.84 9.23
C ALA A 193 9.14 16.08 10.44
N GLY A 194 9.14 15.20 11.44
CA GLY A 194 8.23 15.22 12.59
C GLY A 194 6.77 14.89 12.24
N SER A 195 6.54 14.26 11.09
CA SER A 195 5.20 13.84 10.61
C SER A 195 5.29 12.53 9.85
N LYS A 196 4.18 11.77 9.86
CA LYS A 196 4.07 10.57 9.07
C LYS A 196 3.77 10.88 7.61
N SER A 197 4.30 10.06 6.71
CA SER A 197 4.02 10.15 5.28
C SER A 197 2.66 9.52 4.95
N SER A 198 1.96 10.08 3.97
CA SER A 198 0.79 9.43 3.36
C SER A 198 1.18 8.26 2.45
N TYR A 199 2.46 8.14 2.10
CA TYR A 199 2.95 7.09 1.21
C TYR A 199 2.78 5.71 1.81
N ASN A 200 2.18 4.84 1.02
CA ASN A 200 2.11 3.42 1.28
C ASN A 200 2.36 2.64 -0.01
N TYR A 201 2.69 1.37 0.12
CA TYR A 201 2.86 0.52 -1.06
C TYR A 201 2.50 -0.94 -0.79
N ILE A 202 2.11 -1.61 -1.88
CA ILE A 202 1.77 -3.02 -1.93
C ILE A 202 2.66 -3.66 -3.00
N VAL A 203 3.27 -4.80 -2.67
CA VAL A 203 3.93 -5.69 -3.64
C VAL A 203 2.91 -6.71 -4.11
N HIS A 204 2.82 -6.91 -5.41
CA HIS A 204 1.85 -7.79 -6.05
C HIS A 204 2.60 -8.91 -6.77
N ASP A 205 2.28 -10.14 -6.42
CA ASP A 205 2.75 -11.33 -7.11
C ASP A 205 1.64 -11.79 -8.08
N PRO A 206 1.87 -11.82 -9.41
CA PRO A 206 0.86 -12.23 -10.38
C PRO A 206 0.44 -13.69 -10.16
N LEU A 207 -0.87 -13.96 -10.20
CA LEU A 207 -1.45 -15.31 -10.12
C LEU A 207 -1.89 -15.82 -11.51
N PHE A 208 -1.35 -15.24 -12.56
CA PHE A 208 -1.62 -15.54 -13.96
C PHE A 208 -0.32 -15.45 -14.78
N ASP A 209 -0.33 -15.94 -16.01
CA ASP A 209 0.78 -15.81 -16.95
C ASP A 209 0.79 -14.39 -17.55
N THR A 210 1.70 -13.54 -17.09
CA THR A 210 1.81 -12.13 -17.51
C THR A 210 2.12 -11.96 -18.99
N ALA A 211 2.79 -12.94 -19.63
CA ALA A 211 3.04 -12.93 -21.06
C ALA A 211 1.74 -12.98 -21.90
N THR A 212 0.66 -13.50 -21.32
CA THR A 212 -0.65 -13.64 -21.99
C THR A 212 -1.63 -12.51 -21.66
N ALA A 213 -1.32 -11.62 -20.73
CA ALA A 213 -2.22 -10.57 -20.27
C ALA A 213 -2.57 -9.54 -21.36
N GLY A 214 -1.67 -9.33 -22.32
CA GLY A 214 -1.89 -8.44 -23.45
C GLY A 214 -1.98 -6.95 -23.05
N GLY A 215 -1.19 -6.55 -22.06
CA GLY A 215 -1.13 -5.16 -21.60
C GLY A 215 -0.08 -4.31 -22.32
N THR A 216 -0.01 -3.04 -21.96
CA THR A 216 0.99 -2.09 -22.47
C THR A 216 2.40 -2.35 -21.94
N VAL A 217 2.51 -3.09 -20.85
CA VAL A 217 3.78 -3.33 -20.10
C VAL A 217 4.49 -4.63 -20.48
N GLY A 218 3.83 -5.51 -21.26
CA GLY A 218 4.42 -6.81 -21.63
C GLY A 218 4.50 -7.78 -20.44
N GLU A 219 5.46 -8.71 -20.51
CA GLU A 219 5.73 -9.68 -19.43
C GLU A 219 6.47 -9.01 -18.26
N TYR A 220 6.12 -9.40 -17.03
CA TYR A 220 6.75 -8.92 -15.80
C TYR A 220 6.70 -9.98 -14.71
N ASP A 221 7.63 -9.91 -13.75
CA ASP A 221 7.74 -10.87 -12.64
C ASP A 221 6.92 -10.42 -11.42
N TYR A 222 6.89 -9.11 -11.14
CA TYR A 222 6.14 -8.53 -10.03
C TYR A 222 5.67 -7.12 -10.35
N LEU A 223 4.70 -6.64 -9.56
CA LEU A 223 4.18 -5.27 -9.63
C LEU A 223 4.31 -4.61 -8.27
N MET A 224 4.83 -3.39 -8.21
CA MET A 224 4.80 -2.58 -7.00
C MET A 224 3.83 -1.41 -7.18
N GLY A 225 2.77 -1.38 -6.36
CA GLY A 225 1.82 -0.28 -6.34
C GLY A 225 2.18 0.70 -5.22
N GLY A 226 2.56 1.93 -5.58
CA GLY A 226 2.82 3.03 -4.64
C GLY A 226 1.65 4.02 -4.62
N TYR A 227 1.27 4.51 -3.44
CA TYR A 227 0.10 5.37 -3.26
C TYR A 227 0.43 6.58 -2.40
N TRP A 228 -0.07 7.76 -2.78
CA TRP A 228 0.06 9.03 -2.06
C TRP A 228 -1.32 9.69 -1.94
N GLN A 229 -1.54 10.42 -0.86
CA GLN A 229 -2.79 11.14 -0.61
C GLN A 229 -3.20 12.07 -1.76
N ASN A 230 -2.22 12.73 -2.40
CA ASN A 230 -2.41 13.68 -3.48
C ASN A 230 -1.12 13.89 -4.27
N MET A 231 -1.16 14.71 -5.32
CA MET A 231 0.00 15.01 -6.19
C MET A 231 1.11 15.76 -5.43
N GLU A 232 0.78 16.67 -4.50
CA GLU A 232 1.77 17.42 -3.72
C GLU A 232 2.61 16.50 -2.84
N ASP A 233 1.97 15.53 -2.18
CA ASP A 233 2.64 14.50 -1.38
C ASP A 233 3.55 13.63 -2.25
N LYS A 234 3.07 13.24 -3.44
CA LYS A 234 3.85 12.46 -4.41
C LYS A 234 5.09 13.23 -4.86
N GLU A 235 4.93 14.47 -5.32
CA GLU A 235 6.04 15.30 -5.79
C GLU A 235 7.05 15.56 -4.67
N SER A 236 6.58 15.87 -3.47
CA SER A 236 7.45 16.08 -2.30
C SER A 236 8.20 14.81 -1.89
N GLY A 237 7.52 13.67 -1.88
CA GLY A 237 8.13 12.36 -1.58
C GLY A 237 9.20 11.99 -2.60
N MET A 238 8.91 12.15 -3.90
CA MET A 238 9.85 11.88 -4.99
C MET A 238 11.07 12.81 -4.94
N ALA A 239 10.87 14.11 -4.70
CA ALA A 239 11.98 15.07 -4.55
C ALA A 239 12.89 14.72 -3.35
N ASN A 240 12.30 14.28 -2.23
CA ASN A 240 13.08 13.83 -1.08
C ASN A 240 13.85 12.53 -1.41
N TRP A 241 13.21 11.59 -2.12
CA TRP A 241 13.86 10.37 -2.60
C TRP A 241 15.08 10.68 -3.47
N GLU A 242 14.92 11.51 -4.50
CA GLU A 242 16.03 11.93 -5.38
C GLU A 242 17.20 12.54 -4.61
N ALA A 243 16.91 13.34 -3.58
CA ALA A 243 17.92 14.06 -2.82
C ALA A 243 18.64 13.18 -1.77
N THR A 244 17.98 12.13 -1.23
CA THR A 244 18.44 11.49 0.02
C THR A 244 18.44 9.97 0.01
N ASN A 245 18.17 9.28 -1.13
CA ASN A 245 18.08 7.82 -1.19
C ASN A 245 19.42 7.09 -0.89
N ASN A 246 20.55 7.80 -0.86
CA ASN A 246 21.86 7.30 -0.48
C ASN A 246 22.30 6.02 -1.25
N GLY A 247 21.95 5.93 -2.53
CA GLY A 247 22.29 4.80 -3.40
C GLY A 247 21.30 3.64 -3.37
N LEU A 248 20.17 3.79 -2.66
CA LEU A 248 19.08 2.78 -2.71
C LEU A 248 18.48 2.66 -4.11
N GLN A 249 18.46 3.76 -4.90
CA GLN A 249 18.00 3.70 -6.29
C GLN A 249 18.89 2.75 -7.11
N ASP A 250 20.21 2.89 -7.03
CA ASP A 250 21.16 2.01 -7.73
C ASP A 250 20.98 0.54 -7.29
N GLU A 251 20.63 0.33 -6.02
CA GLU A 251 20.36 -1.01 -5.50
C GLU A 251 19.08 -1.58 -6.13
N PHE A 252 17.97 -0.83 -6.18
CA PHE A 252 16.74 -1.25 -6.87
C PHE A 252 16.98 -1.49 -8.36
N ASP A 253 17.71 -0.61 -9.04
CA ASP A 253 18.05 -0.74 -10.45
C ASP A 253 18.91 -2.00 -10.73
N SER A 254 19.70 -2.43 -9.73
CA SER A 254 20.46 -3.68 -9.83
C SER A 254 19.60 -4.94 -9.68
N ILE A 255 18.46 -4.83 -9.01
CA ILE A 255 17.53 -5.95 -8.74
C ILE A 255 16.58 -6.16 -9.91
N GLY A 256 16.05 -5.09 -10.48
CA GLY A 256 15.06 -5.20 -11.54
C GLY A 256 14.97 -3.97 -12.43
N THR A 257 14.26 -4.16 -13.55
CA THR A 257 13.92 -3.10 -14.48
C THR A 257 12.43 -2.95 -14.54
N CYS A 258 11.92 -1.73 -14.33
CA CYS A 258 10.50 -1.46 -14.22
C CYS A 258 9.98 -0.52 -15.31
N GLN A 259 8.75 -0.76 -15.74
CA GLN A 259 7.96 0.21 -16.49
C GLN A 259 6.92 0.81 -15.56
N GLN A 260 6.86 2.14 -15.51
CA GLN A 260 5.98 2.89 -14.59
C GLN A 260 4.73 3.36 -15.30
N LEU A 261 3.58 3.17 -14.64
CA LEU A 261 2.30 3.73 -15.05
C LEU A 261 1.70 4.54 -13.90
N SER A 262 1.33 5.79 -14.16
CA SER A 262 0.68 6.66 -13.17
C SER A 262 -0.82 6.71 -13.38
N MET A 263 -1.59 6.72 -12.28
CA MET A 263 -3.04 6.74 -12.30
C MET A 263 -3.59 7.64 -11.20
N ASP A 264 -4.74 8.22 -11.45
CA ASP A 264 -5.56 8.87 -10.44
C ASP A 264 -6.46 7.83 -9.78
N GLY A 265 -6.42 7.76 -8.45
CA GLY A 265 -7.15 6.78 -7.67
C GLY A 265 -8.42 7.35 -7.02
N TYR A 266 -9.45 6.52 -6.92
CA TYR A 266 -10.77 6.87 -6.37
C TYR A 266 -11.24 5.78 -5.41
N PRO A 267 -11.66 6.11 -4.18
CA PRO A 267 -12.25 5.13 -3.28
C PRO A 267 -13.64 4.73 -3.76
N ILE A 268 -13.92 3.42 -3.76
CA ILE A 268 -15.25 2.87 -4.06
C ILE A 268 -15.84 2.26 -2.79
N VAL A 269 -15.14 1.32 -2.17
CA VAL A 269 -15.48 0.76 -0.86
C VAL A 269 -14.29 0.96 0.07
N MET A 270 -14.47 1.74 1.12
CA MET A 270 -13.43 1.94 2.12
C MET A 270 -13.29 0.71 3.02
N PRO A 271 -12.05 0.34 3.41
CA PRO A 271 -11.85 -0.73 4.38
C PRO A 271 -12.56 -0.40 5.69
N ALA A 272 -13.10 -1.44 6.35
CA ALA A 272 -13.65 -1.28 7.69
C ALA A 272 -12.52 -0.91 8.66
N ILE A 273 -12.70 0.21 9.38
CA ILE A 273 -11.78 0.72 10.41
C ILE A 273 -11.91 -0.15 11.67
#